data_db1a10caec61c5a26a7baa60ae804723
#
_entry.id   db1a10caec61c5a26a7baa60ae804723
#
_cell.length_a   1.000
_cell.length_b   1.000
_cell.length_c   1.000
_cell.angle_alpha   90.00
_cell.angle_beta   90.00
_cell.angle_gamma   90.00
#
_symmetry.space_group_name_H-M   'P 1'
#
loop_
_entity.id
_entity.type
_entity.pdbx_description
1 polymer ?
#
loop_
_entity_poly.entity_id
_entity_poly.type
_entity_poly.pdbx_seq_one_letter_code
_entity_poly.pdbx_strand_id
1 'polypeptide(L)'
;MDIAVQIALFHKFPCAPHSMKQHFPAHQLTGAAKQRFQQGIYRVARGGSLAELIVDGASTVLANTSNTPWGMLRCPDGSFLVVVLENQPSVDGQNSESQPRVYRYYWDADAAAAPAGSSLTVWSLENNDTVRSAITLYEAAHPGCTVNYEIALQDSAETREDAISSLNAALLAGSGPDVIILDDLDWEAYAEKGLLADLTAYVDTDALQANLAAPFLNGDGSACVLPARFSIPVICGSPEDLAAAQTLDDLAQLLLSLPARPAWDASDSGYYQPLDEPYGMGFVSVEQLLDFALEASAPALVESGVNSSAVGDVLRFVQQVGSYYGMDRYQGLISNGVVSSSDASESVAYGDGSYECFSTRNARMAWDEMLSPAYVQAVHTEEGSFSVALRPGLIEGAFLPRTLVGISVSSTRPEEAGAFVSILFGDEVQSTWQQDGMPVQAASLQNSIHRNCTDDSALSNVQALIDALKTPVTRIDSTVYDTLLENANALIAGETTLEQAQTGVENALALYLAEQN
;
A
#
# COMPACT_ATOMS: atom_id res chain seq x y z
N MET A 1 37.81 14.17 -29.32
CA MET A 1 37.74 14.09 -27.85
C MET A 1 36.74 13.00 -27.54
N ASP A 2 37.22 11.80 -27.27
CA ASP A 2 36.36 10.69 -26.90
C ASP A 2 35.86 10.87 -25.46
N ILE A 3 34.66 11.35 -25.32
CA ILE A 3 33.97 11.36 -24.02
C ILE A 3 33.47 9.95 -23.76
N ALA A 4 34.20 9.22 -22.92
CA ALA A 4 33.70 7.96 -22.40
C ALA A 4 32.48 8.27 -21.48
N VAL A 5 31.27 8.01 -21.97
CA VAL A 5 30.05 8.13 -21.20
C VAL A 5 29.94 6.89 -20.32
N GLN A 6 30.10 7.06 -19.03
CA GLN A 6 29.86 6.03 -18.04
C GLN A 6 28.50 6.35 -17.40
N ILE A 7 27.53 5.49 -17.63
CA ILE A 7 26.18 5.66 -17.12
C ILE A 7 26.04 4.74 -15.92
N ALA A 8 25.71 5.29 -14.77
CA ALA A 8 25.51 4.56 -13.53
C ALA A 8 24.02 4.51 -13.20
N LEU A 9 23.49 3.31 -13.10
CA LEU A 9 22.22 3.04 -12.44
C LEU A 9 22.51 2.82 -10.95
N PHE A 10 21.96 3.63 -10.10
CA PHE A 10 22.09 3.48 -8.65
C PHE A 10 20.82 2.84 -8.09
N HIS A 11 20.92 1.58 -7.72
CA HIS A 11 19.96 0.91 -6.87
C HIS A 11 20.68 0.38 -5.63
N LYS A 12 20.05 0.48 -4.46
CA LYS A 12 20.54 -0.21 -3.27
C LYS A 12 20.32 -1.71 -3.47
N PHE A 13 21.40 -2.45 -3.71
CA PHE A 13 21.37 -3.90 -3.66
C PHE A 13 21.75 -4.40 -2.27
N PRO A 14 20.98 -5.27 -1.66
CA PRO A 14 21.52 -6.28 -0.77
C PRO A 14 21.96 -7.47 -1.63
N CYS A 15 23.27 -7.77 -1.57
CA CYS A 15 23.90 -8.98 -2.09
C CYS A 15 23.80 -9.28 -3.59
N ALA A 16 24.75 -8.77 -4.38
CA ALA A 16 25.09 -9.34 -5.69
C ALA A 16 26.45 -10.07 -5.64
N PRO A 17 26.61 -11.21 -6.34
CA PRO A 17 27.87 -11.92 -6.41
C PRO A 17 28.93 -11.12 -7.16
N HIS A 18 30.18 -11.30 -6.73
CA HIS A 18 31.39 -10.66 -7.21
C HIS A 18 31.53 -10.69 -8.73
N SER A 19 31.46 -9.52 -9.40
CA SER A 19 32.32 -9.19 -10.55
C SER A 19 31.97 -7.92 -11.33
N MET A 20 31.53 -6.84 -10.70
CA MET A 20 31.63 -5.49 -11.31
C MET A 20 31.69 -4.42 -10.22
N LYS A 21 32.84 -4.33 -9.56
CA LYS A 21 33.15 -3.19 -8.70
C LYS A 21 33.84 -2.12 -9.51
N GLN A 22 33.10 -1.14 -10.06
CA GLN A 22 33.68 0.19 -10.25
C GLN A 22 33.05 1.11 -9.22
N HIS A 23 33.82 1.42 -8.19
CA HIS A 23 33.44 2.28 -7.09
C HIS A 23 33.39 3.73 -7.54
N PHE A 24 32.16 4.33 -7.48
CA PHE A 24 32.04 5.76 -7.25
C PHE A 24 31.96 6.00 -5.74
N PRO A 25 32.71 6.97 -5.18
CA PRO A 25 32.60 7.27 -3.76
C PRO A 25 31.24 7.94 -3.45
N ALA A 26 30.26 7.14 -3.05
CA ALA A 26 28.91 7.58 -2.66
C ALA A 26 28.90 8.54 -1.44
N HIS A 27 30.04 8.78 -0.81
CA HIS A 27 30.17 9.61 0.38
C HIS A 27 30.26 11.12 0.13
N GLN A 28 30.28 11.57 -1.13
CA GLN A 28 30.33 13.00 -1.47
C GLN A 28 28.98 13.61 -1.90
N LEU A 29 27.91 12.81 -1.95
CA LEU A 29 26.57 13.31 -2.30
C LEU A 29 25.76 13.57 -1.03
N THR A 30 25.09 14.72 -0.96
CA THR A 30 24.08 15.00 0.09
C THR A 30 22.90 14.03 -0.03
N GLY A 31 22.12 13.83 1.05
CA GLY A 31 20.99 12.90 1.07
C GLY A 31 20.01 13.12 -0.10
N ALA A 32 19.64 14.38 -0.36
CA ALA A 32 18.74 14.75 -1.47
C ALA A 32 19.34 14.46 -2.86
N ALA A 33 20.66 14.62 -3.04
CA ALA A 33 21.32 14.26 -4.28
C ALA A 33 21.36 12.74 -4.50
N LYS A 34 21.52 11.94 -3.42
CA LYS A 34 21.45 10.48 -3.50
C LYS A 34 20.06 10.00 -3.93
N GLN A 35 19.01 10.62 -3.45
CA GLN A 35 17.64 10.26 -3.76
C GLN A 35 17.28 10.60 -5.22
N ARG A 36 17.71 11.76 -5.73
CA ARG A 36 17.53 12.13 -7.15
C ARG A 36 18.27 11.21 -8.12
N PHE A 37 19.42 10.68 -7.75
CA PHE A 37 20.17 9.72 -8.58
C PHE A 37 19.51 8.32 -8.65
N GLN A 38 18.55 8.02 -7.80
CA GLN A 38 17.89 6.71 -7.76
C GLN A 38 16.76 6.56 -8.82
N GLN A 39 16.32 7.65 -9.43
CA GLN A 39 15.11 7.70 -10.24
C GLN A 39 15.31 8.19 -11.69
N GLY A 40 16.51 8.13 -12.24
CA GLY A 40 16.72 8.63 -13.59
C GLY A 40 17.97 8.06 -14.30
N ILE A 41 18.08 8.35 -15.58
CA ILE A 41 19.28 8.05 -16.37
C ILE A 41 20.14 9.31 -16.43
N TYR A 42 21.34 9.21 -15.90
CA TYR A 42 22.30 10.32 -15.85
C TYR A 42 23.51 10.06 -16.74
N ARG A 43 23.96 11.11 -17.43
CA ARG A 43 25.28 11.15 -18.07
C ARG A 43 26.29 11.74 -17.09
N VAL A 44 27.28 10.95 -16.69
CA VAL A 44 28.31 11.37 -15.75
C VAL A 44 29.61 11.60 -16.50
N ALA A 45 30.23 12.78 -16.35
CA ALA A 45 31.56 13.08 -16.91
C ALA A 45 32.64 12.22 -16.26
N ARG A 46 33.70 11.92 -17.02
CA ARG A 46 34.84 11.15 -16.53
C ARG A 46 35.44 11.85 -15.29
N GLY A 47 35.44 11.19 -14.15
CA GLY A 47 35.86 11.75 -12.86
C GLY A 47 34.70 12.11 -11.93
N GLY A 48 33.44 11.94 -12.35
CA GLY A 48 32.26 12.09 -11.49
C GLY A 48 31.90 13.52 -11.08
N SER A 49 32.52 14.53 -11.69
CA SER A 49 32.37 15.93 -11.30
C SER A 49 31.11 16.62 -11.87
N LEU A 50 30.48 16.04 -12.88
CA LEU A 50 29.27 16.56 -13.51
C LEU A 50 28.32 15.40 -13.84
N ALA A 51 27.10 15.49 -13.39
CA ALA A 51 26.00 14.59 -13.77
C ALA A 51 24.94 15.40 -14.50
N GLU A 52 24.57 14.96 -15.70
CA GLU A 52 23.51 15.53 -16.49
C GLU A 52 22.36 14.53 -16.56
N LEU A 53 21.17 14.94 -16.14
CA LEU A 53 19.95 14.13 -16.25
C LEU A 53 19.59 13.98 -17.74
N ILE A 54 19.49 12.75 -18.21
CA ILE A 54 19.12 12.42 -19.59
C ILE A 54 17.66 11.99 -19.66
N VAL A 55 17.21 11.20 -18.68
CA VAL A 55 15.81 10.75 -18.54
C VAL A 55 15.44 10.94 -17.08
N ASP A 56 14.41 11.74 -16.85
CA ASP A 56 13.77 11.79 -15.55
C ASP A 56 13.00 10.49 -15.33
N GLY A 57 13.42 9.71 -14.35
CA GLY A 57 12.75 8.46 -14.01
C GLY A 57 11.39 8.66 -13.36
N ALA A 58 11.09 9.87 -12.88
CA ALA A 58 9.86 10.14 -12.14
C ALA A 58 8.59 9.85 -12.94
N SER A 59 8.63 10.04 -14.26
CA SER A 59 7.53 9.75 -15.19
C SER A 59 7.77 8.49 -16.03
N THR A 60 8.58 7.55 -15.57
CA THR A 60 8.91 6.34 -16.32
C THR A 60 8.83 5.09 -15.43
N VAL A 61 8.78 3.92 -16.07
CA VAL A 61 8.83 2.61 -15.36
C VAL A 61 10.06 2.44 -14.46
N LEU A 62 11.10 3.27 -14.61
CA LEU A 62 12.29 3.24 -13.76
C LEU A 62 12.02 3.73 -12.33
N ALA A 63 11.00 4.51 -12.13
CA ALA A 63 10.61 5.01 -10.82
C ALA A 63 9.62 4.10 -10.07
N ASN A 64 9.10 3.08 -10.75
CA ASN A 64 8.24 2.09 -10.12
C ASN A 64 9.07 1.23 -9.16
N THR A 65 8.68 1.19 -7.88
CA THR A 65 9.41 0.49 -6.82
C THR A 65 9.38 -1.03 -6.98
N SER A 66 8.37 -1.55 -7.68
CA SER A 66 8.26 -2.97 -8.03
C SER A 66 9.24 -3.41 -9.11
N ASN A 67 9.89 -2.48 -9.79
CA ASN A 67 10.78 -2.75 -10.91
C ASN A 67 12.24 -2.60 -10.51
N THR A 68 13.08 -3.56 -10.94
CA THR A 68 14.51 -3.51 -10.70
C THR A 68 15.26 -3.32 -12.02
N PRO A 69 15.89 -2.14 -12.27
CA PRO A 69 16.76 -1.96 -13.42
C PRO A 69 17.97 -2.90 -13.33
N TRP A 70 18.11 -3.81 -14.31
CA TRP A 70 19.15 -4.83 -14.33
C TRP A 70 20.33 -4.50 -15.23
N GLY A 71 20.08 -3.79 -16.32
CA GLY A 71 21.14 -3.42 -17.23
C GLY A 71 20.71 -2.36 -18.24
N MET A 72 21.70 -1.67 -18.80
CA MET A 72 21.46 -0.66 -19.82
C MET A 72 22.52 -0.72 -20.91
N LEU A 73 22.07 -0.52 -22.15
CA LEU A 73 22.93 -0.44 -23.34
C LEU A 73 22.62 0.84 -24.10
N ARG A 74 23.67 1.60 -24.40
CA ARG A 74 23.57 2.71 -25.35
C ARG A 74 23.69 2.18 -26.79
N CYS A 75 22.70 2.49 -27.61
CA CYS A 75 22.69 2.13 -29.02
C CYS A 75 23.50 3.12 -29.87
N PRO A 76 23.97 2.72 -31.09
CA PRO A 76 24.71 3.60 -32.00
C PRO A 76 23.94 4.84 -32.44
N ASP A 77 22.62 4.80 -32.46
CA ASP A 77 21.72 5.90 -32.80
C ASP A 77 21.48 6.89 -31.63
N GLY A 78 22.14 6.64 -30.49
CA GLY A 78 22.03 7.49 -29.31
C GLY A 78 20.90 7.10 -28.36
N SER A 79 20.02 6.15 -28.73
CA SER A 79 18.99 5.62 -27.84
C SER A 79 19.59 4.72 -26.75
N PHE A 80 18.79 4.43 -25.71
CA PHE A 80 19.14 3.52 -24.63
C PHE A 80 18.15 2.37 -24.58
N LEU A 81 18.66 1.14 -24.46
CA LEU A 81 17.89 -0.03 -24.08
C LEU A 81 18.11 -0.28 -22.59
N VAL A 82 17.04 -0.32 -21.82
CA VAL A 82 17.08 -0.60 -20.39
C VAL A 82 16.34 -1.91 -20.16
N VAL A 83 17.01 -2.87 -19.55
CA VAL A 83 16.40 -4.11 -19.08
C VAL A 83 15.93 -3.88 -17.67
N VAL A 84 14.65 -4.03 -17.46
CA VAL A 84 14.00 -3.92 -16.14
C VAL A 84 13.49 -5.31 -15.78
N LEU A 85 13.78 -5.75 -14.57
CA LEU A 85 13.13 -6.92 -14.00
C LEU A 85 11.83 -6.44 -13.35
N GLU A 86 10.71 -6.76 -13.97
CA GLU A 86 9.41 -6.56 -13.37
C GLU A 86 9.18 -7.70 -12.40
N ASN A 87 9.15 -7.38 -11.12
CA ASN A 87 8.90 -8.37 -10.08
C ASN A 87 7.43 -8.79 -10.17
N GLN A 88 7.20 -10.07 -10.39
CA GLN A 88 5.89 -10.66 -10.26
C GLN A 88 5.88 -11.52 -8.99
N PRO A 89 4.79 -11.54 -8.21
CA PRO A 89 4.71 -12.43 -7.08
C PRO A 89 4.87 -13.85 -7.58
N SER A 90 5.74 -14.63 -6.94
CA SER A 90 5.87 -16.03 -7.25
C SER A 90 4.70 -16.81 -6.67
N VAL A 91 4.40 -17.92 -7.30
CA VAL A 91 3.33 -18.84 -6.89
C VAL A 91 3.60 -19.48 -5.51
N ASP A 92 4.86 -19.47 -5.06
CA ASP A 92 5.31 -20.11 -3.80
C ASP A 92 5.69 -19.10 -2.70
N GLY A 93 5.47 -17.80 -2.92
CA GLY A 93 5.79 -16.75 -1.94
C GLY A 93 7.28 -16.57 -1.60
N GLN A 94 8.15 -17.48 -2.06
CA GLN A 94 9.57 -17.50 -1.71
C GLN A 94 10.51 -16.92 -2.78
N ASN A 95 10.06 -16.85 -4.03
CA ASN A 95 10.86 -16.28 -5.11
C ASN A 95 9.96 -15.44 -6.01
N SER A 96 10.08 -14.15 -5.97
CA SER A 96 9.48 -13.28 -6.97
C SER A 96 10.04 -13.68 -8.36
N GLU A 97 9.19 -14.19 -9.24
CA GLU A 97 9.58 -14.36 -10.64
C GLU A 97 9.73 -13.00 -11.28
N SER A 98 10.97 -12.58 -11.43
CA SER A 98 11.28 -11.34 -12.14
C SER A 98 11.26 -11.63 -13.65
N GLN A 99 10.34 -10.98 -14.37
CA GLN A 99 10.30 -11.08 -15.83
C GLN A 99 11.12 -9.93 -16.45
N PRO A 100 12.12 -10.24 -17.29
CA PRO A 100 12.88 -9.20 -17.94
C PRO A 100 12.04 -8.52 -19.03
N ARG A 101 11.89 -7.21 -18.91
CA ARG A 101 11.34 -6.35 -19.97
C ARG A 101 12.42 -5.44 -20.51
N VAL A 102 12.35 -5.12 -21.80
CA VAL A 102 13.31 -4.23 -22.44
C VAL A 102 12.59 -2.97 -22.89
N TYR A 103 12.97 -1.85 -22.29
CA TYR A 103 12.46 -0.54 -22.65
C TYR A 103 13.49 0.20 -23.49
N ARG A 104 13.03 0.90 -24.53
CA ARG A 104 13.87 1.75 -25.38
C ARG A 104 13.56 3.20 -25.13
N TYR A 105 14.54 3.94 -24.66
CA TYR A 105 14.49 5.39 -24.50
C TYR A 105 15.23 6.04 -25.66
N TYR A 106 14.57 6.88 -26.40
CA TYR A 106 15.16 7.61 -27.54
C TYR A 106 14.74 9.07 -27.48
N TRP A 107 15.59 9.92 -28.03
CA TRP A 107 15.29 11.33 -28.18
C TRP A 107 14.35 11.50 -29.36
N ASP A 108 13.17 12.02 -29.11
CA ASP A 108 12.20 12.43 -30.12
C ASP A 108 12.32 13.94 -30.36
N ALA A 109 12.91 14.32 -31.48
CA ALA A 109 13.09 15.72 -31.83
C ALA A 109 11.77 16.42 -32.17
N ASP A 110 10.80 15.67 -32.69
CA ASP A 110 9.50 16.21 -33.07
C ASP A 110 8.65 16.43 -31.80
N ALA A 111 8.69 15.52 -30.84
CA ALA A 111 8.07 15.71 -29.52
C ALA A 111 8.71 16.87 -28.74
N ALA A 112 10.04 17.00 -28.81
CA ALA A 112 10.76 18.12 -28.19
C ALA A 112 10.53 19.48 -28.87
N ALA A 113 10.20 19.50 -30.17
CA ALA A 113 9.87 20.68 -30.93
C ALA A 113 8.37 20.98 -30.93
N ALA A 114 7.52 20.08 -30.46
CA ALA A 114 6.12 20.33 -30.26
C ALA A 114 5.96 21.57 -29.36
N PRO A 115 5.03 22.50 -29.69
CA PRO A 115 4.71 23.55 -28.72
C PRO A 115 4.42 22.88 -27.40
N ALA A 116 4.97 23.45 -26.29
CA ALA A 116 4.77 22.92 -24.95
C ALA A 116 3.29 22.54 -24.82
N GLY A 117 3.04 21.24 -24.83
CA GLY A 117 1.71 20.67 -24.73
C GLY A 117 1.12 20.99 -23.37
N SER A 118 -0.08 20.59 -23.15
CA SER A 118 -0.69 20.71 -21.84
C SER A 118 0.10 19.91 -20.82
N SER A 119 0.39 20.48 -19.65
CA SER A 119 0.90 19.74 -18.51
C SER A 119 -0.28 19.38 -17.62
N LEU A 120 -0.60 18.11 -17.47
CA LEU A 120 -1.58 17.60 -16.53
C LEU A 120 -0.94 17.51 -15.15
N THR A 121 -1.63 17.94 -14.10
CA THR A 121 -1.14 17.75 -12.72
C THR A 121 -1.90 16.62 -12.04
N VAL A 122 -1.16 15.61 -11.59
CA VAL A 122 -1.66 14.49 -10.77
C VAL A 122 -1.06 14.63 -9.38
N TRP A 123 -1.85 14.52 -8.35
CA TRP A 123 -1.42 14.67 -6.97
C TRP A 123 -1.74 13.41 -6.16
N SER A 124 -0.83 13.04 -5.25
CA SER A 124 -1.03 12.00 -4.24
C SER A 124 -0.30 12.35 -2.95
N LEU A 125 -0.74 11.80 -1.83
CA LEU A 125 0.03 11.88 -0.56
C LEU A 125 1.37 11.15 -0.69
N GLU A 126 1.32 9.91 -1.12
CA GLU A 126 2.47 9.01 -1.21
C GLU A 126 2.69 8.54 -2.65
N ASN A 127 3.85 7.92 -2.89
CA ASN A 127 4.15 7.34 -4.19
C ASN A 127 3.17 6.21 -4.53
N ASN A 128 2.67 6.22 -5.77
CA ASN A 128 1.75 5.21 -6.27
C ASN A 128 2.27 4.64 -7.59
N ASP A 129 2.57 3.34 -7.61
CA ASP A 129 3.18 2.67 -8.76
C ASP A 129 2.20 2.49 -9.92
N THR A 130 0.91 2.34 -9.64
CA THR A 130 -0.16 2.28 -10.63
C THR A 130 -0.27 3.62 -11.39
N VAL A 131 -0.22 4.73 -10.67
CA VAL A 131 -0.20 6.09 -11.24
C VAL A 131 1.03 6.28 -12.14
N ARG A 132 2.22 5.85 -11.71
CA ARG A 132 3.44 5.95 -12.54
C ARG A 132 3.36 5.14 -13.83
N SER A 133 2.75 3.97 -13.75
CA SER A 133 2.49 3.16 -14.95
C SER A 133 1.53 3.86 -15.91
N ALA A 134 0.46 4.47 -15.38
CA ALA A 134 -0.47 5.24 -16.18
C ALA A 134 0.17 6.50 -16.81
N ILE A 135 1.04 7.21 -16.07
CA ILE A 135 1.80 8.36 -16.61
C ILE A 135 2.63 7.94 -17.81
N THR A 136 3.37 6.83 -17.69
CA THR A 136 4.21 6.32 -18.78
C THR A 136 3.40 6.05 -20.05
N LEU A 137 2.24 5.43 -19.90
CA LEU A 137 1.36 5.12 -21.04
C LEU A 137 0.67 6.37 -21.58
N TYR A 138 0.26 7.29 -20.72
CA TYR A 138 -0.38 8.54 -21.12
C TYR A 138 0.57 9.40 -21.97
N GLU A 139 1.79 9.62 -21.52
CA GLU A 139 2.78 10.41 -22.26
C GLU A 139 3.19 9.74 -23.59
N ALA A 140 3.24 8.40 -23.62
CA ALA A 140 3.48 7.67 -24.86
C ALA A 140 2.31 7.80 -25.86
N ALA A 141 1.06 7.83 -25.39
CA ALA A 141 -0.14 7.98 -26.21
C ALA A 141 -0.40 9.43 -26.66
N HIS A 142 0.10 10.42 -25.89
CA HIS A 142 -0.12 11.85 -26.11
C HIS A 142 1.20 12.62 -26.28
N PRO A 143 1.89 12.48 -27.42
CA PRO A 143 3.18 13.14 -27.66
C PRO A 143 3.09 14.66 -27.47
N GLY A 144 3.97 15.21 -26.62
CA GLY A 144 4.00 16.63 -26.26
C GLY A 144 3.16 17.02 -25.05
N CYS A 145 2.33 16.11 -24.51
CA CYS A 145 1.74 16.26 -23.18
C CYS A 145 2.70 15.72 -22.12
N THR A 146 2.75 16.36 -20.97
CA THR A 146 3.53 15.92 -19.80
C THR A 146 2.62 15.81 -18.60
N VAL A 147 2.95 14.90 -17.68
CA VAL A 147 2.28 14.78 -16.38
C VAL A 147 3.21 15.26 -15.29
N ASN A 148 2.80 16.32 -14.59
CA ASN A 148 3.43 16.74 -13.36
C ASN A 148 2.87 15.91 -12.21
N TYR A 149 3.63 14.93 -11.74
CA TYR A 149 3.21 14.09 -10.63
C TYR A 149 3.74 14.65 -9.31
N GLU A 150 2.85 15.23 -8.52
CA GLU A 150 3.12 15.83 -7.23
C GLU A 150 2.86 14.80 -6.12
N ILE A 151 3.93 14.40 -5.42
CA ILE A 151 3.86 13.48 -4.27
C ILE A 151 4.15 14.32 -3.04
N ALA A 152 3.13 14.55 -2.22
CA ALA A 152 3.21 15.50 -1.11
C ALA A 152 4.21 15.08 -0.02
N LEU A 153 4.26 13.79 0.32
CA LEU A 153 5.15 13.27 1.36
C LEU A 153 6.49 12.75 0.82
N GLN A 154 6.90 13.19 -0.37
CA GLN A 154 8.18 12.77 -0.93
C GLN A 154 9.39 13.31 -0.14
N ASP A 155 9.27 14.51 0.42
CA ASP A 155 10.30 15.13 1.25
C ASP A 155 9.86 15.09 2.72
N SER A 156 10.70 14.56 3.59
CA SER A 156 10.44 14.34 5.03
C SER A 156 10.23 15.62 5.88
N ALA A 157 10.03 16.77 5.25
CA ALA A 157 9.84 18.06 5.92
C ALA A 157 8.37 18.48 6.01
N GLU A 158 7.46 17.86 5.24
CA GLU A 158 6.03 18.14 5.23
C GLU A 158 5.27 17.06 5.99
N THR A 159 4.36 17.46 6.86
CA THR A 159 3.48 16.49 7.54
C THR A 159 2.28 16.16 6.66
N ARG A 160 1.62 15.05 6.94
CA ARG A 160 0.38 14.64 6.26
C ARG A 160 -0.69 15.72 6.36
N GLU A 161 -0.86 16.28 7.55
CA GLU A 161 -1.86 17.33 7.85
C GLU A 161 -1.58 18.62 7.08
N ASP A 162 -0.30 19.02 6.98
CA ASP A 162 0.11 20.19 6.19
C ASP A 162 -0.16 19.97 4.69
N ALA A 163 0.15 18.78 4.17
CA ALA A 163 -0.09 18.41 2.79
C ALA A 163 -1.60 18.42 2.44
N ILE A 164 -2.44 17.82 3.29
CA ILE A 164 -3.90 17.81 3.12
C ILE A 164 -4.47 19.23 3.20
N SER A 165 -4.00 20.04 4.16
CA SER A 165 -4.44 21.44 4.30
C SER A 165 -4.07 22.27 3.07
N SER A 166 -2.88 22.06 2.51
CA SER A 166 -2.41 22.71 1.28
C SER A 166 -3.26 22.31 0.07
N LEU A 167 -3.56 21.02 -0.08
CA LEU A 167 -4.46 20.52 -1.13
C LEU A 167 -5.85 21.14 -1.01
N ASN A 168 -6.44 21.14 0.19
CA ASN A 168 -7.77 21.69 0.43
C ASN A 168 -7.82 23.19 0.10
N ALA A 169 -6.80 23.95 0.51
CA ALA A 169 -6.70 25.38 0.18
C ALA A 169 -6.60 25.61 -1.35
N ALA A 170 -5.83 24.80 -2.06
CA ALA A 170 -5.68 24.89 -3.51
C ALA A 170 -7.00 24.55 -4.24
N LEU A 171 -7.71 23.51 -3.80
CA LEU A 171 -9.01 23.14 -4.37
C LEU A 171 -10.06 24.23 -4.17
N LEU A 172 -10.15 24.81 -2.96
CA LEU A 172 -11.06 25.92 -2.66
C LEU A 172 -10.71 27.20 -3.44
N ALA A 173 -9.44 27.41 -3.74
CA ALA A 173 -8.98 28.53 -4.56
C ALA A 173 -9.20 28.30 -6.08
N GLY A 174 -9.62 27.10 -6.51
CA GLY A 174 -9.76 26.72 -7.91
C GLY A 174 -8.42 26.59 -8.64
N SER A 175 -7.35 26.29 -7.90
CA SER A 175 -5.97 26.12 -8.41
C SER A 175 -5.38 24.76 -8.01
N GLY A 176 -6.22 23.80 -7.65
CA GLY A 176 -5.81 22.44 -7.30
C GLY A 176 -5.33 21.62 -8.50
N PRO A 177 -4.84 20.38 -8.25
CA PRO A 177 -4.44 19.46 -9.30
C PRO A 177 -5.62 19.06 -10.19
N ASP A 178 -5.35 18.55 -11.39
CA ASP A 178 -6.37 18.06 -12.31
C ASP A 178 -6.92 16.70 -11.87
N VAL A 179 -6.03 15.79 -11.44
CA VAL A 179 -6.35 14.46 -10.93
C VAL A 179 -5.81 14.31 -9.52
N ILE A 180 -6.62 13.74 -8.65
CA ILE A 180 -6.27 13.51 -7.23
C ILE A 180 -6.34 12.02 -6.93
N ILE A 181 -5.28 11.48 -6.35
CA ILE A 181 -5.28 10.16 -5.73
C ILE A 181 -5.68 10.36 -4.28
N LEU A 182 -6.80 9.78 -3.91
CA LEU A 182 -7.51 10.02 -2.66
C LEU A 182 -7.21 8.95 -1.60
N ASP A 183 -6.16 8.16 -1.82
CA ASP A 183 -5.71 7.18 -0.84
C ASP A 183 -5.39 7.89 0.48
N ASP A 184 -5.92 7.37 1.57
CA ASP A 184 -5.80 7.93 2.92
C ASP A 184 -6.41 9.34 3.11
N LEU A 185 -7.26 9.79 2.20
CA LEU A 185 -8.06 11.00 2.34
C LEU A 185 -9.53 10.65 2.64
N ASP A 186 -10.25 11.57 3.24
CA ASP A 186 -11.71 11.48 3.41
C ASP A 186 -12.40 11.79 2.07
N TRP A 187 -12.41 10.80 1.18
CA TRP A 187 -12.93 10.94 -0.18
C TRP A 187 -14.45 11.24 -0.19
N GLU A 188 -15.19 10.76 0.81
CA GLU A 188 -16.61 11.04 0.98
C GLU A 188 -16.85 12.54 1.15
N ALA A 189 -16.06 13.19 2.02
CA ALA A 189 -16.16 14.64 2.19
C ALA A 189 -15.82 15.43 0.92
N TYR A 190 -14.86 14.98 0.11
CA TYR A 190 -14.58 15.61 -1.19
C TYR A 190 -15.75 15.43 -2.17
N ALA A 191 -16.38 14.27 -2.19
CA ALA A 191 -17.54 13.97 -3.00
C ALA A 191 -18.75 14.81 -2.57
N GLU A 192 -19.08 14.83 -1.28
CA GLU A 192 -20.22 15.58 -0.71
C GLU A 192 -20.10 17.09 -0.92
N LYS A 193 -18.87 17.63 -0.82
CA LYS A 193 -18.60 19.05 -1.09
C LYS A 193 -18.60 19.40 -2.59
N GLY A 194 -18.82 18.41 -3.47
CA GLY A 194 -18.88 18.60 -4.91
C GLY A 194 -17.56 19.05 -5.52
N LEU A 195 -16.43 18.62 -4.96
CA LEU A 195 -15.09 18.98 -5.45
C LEU A 195 -14.60 18.09 -6.58
N LEU A 196 -15.28 16.96 -6.82
CA LEU A 196 -14.89 15.92 -7.78
C LEU A 196 -15.92 15.80 -8.91
N ALA A 197 -15.44 15.62 -10.13
CA ALA A 197 -16.25 15.43 -11.32
C ALA A 197 -16.70 13.98 -11.50
N ASP A 198 -17.77 13.76 -12.26
CA ASP A 198 -18.24 12.41 -12.61
C ASP A 198 -17.22 11.71 -13.54
N LEU A 199 -16.84 10.50 -13.15
CA LEU A 199 -15.88 9.66 -13.88
C LEU A 199 -16.51 8.74 -14.91
N THR A 200 -17.84 8.56 -14.91
CA THR A 200 -18.52 7.56 -15.75
C THR A 200 -18.45 7.86 -17.24
N ALA A 201 -18.10 9.10 -17.62
CA ALA A 201 -17.79 9.45 -19.01
C ALA A 201 -16.45 8.86 -19.49
N TYR A 202 -15.55 8.48 -18.58
CA TYR A 202 -14.17 8.09 -18.85
C TYR A 202 -13.86 6.64 -18.44
N VAL A 203 -14.66 6.07 -17.54
CA VAL A 203 -14.49 4.72 -17.01
C VAL A 203 -15.73 3.89 -17.29
N ASP A 204 -15.54 2.75 -17.94
CA ASP A 204 -16.60 1.75 -18.11
C ASP A 204 -16.78 0.98 -16.77
N THR A 205 -17.74 1.44 -15.98
CA THR A 205 -18.02 0.86 -14.66
C THR A 205 -18.57 -0.56 -14.75
N ASP A 206 -19.16 -0.97 -15.88
CA ASP A 206 -19.64 -2.34 -16.13
C ASP A 206 -18.47 -3.33 -16.34
N ALA A 207 -17.29 -2.83 -16.71
CA ALA A 207 -16.07 -3.62 -16.84
C ALA A 207 -15.38 -3.88 -15.48
N LEU A 208 -15.77 -3.19 -14.42
CA LEU A 208 -15.20 -3.35 -13.09
C LEU A 208 -15.83 -4.54 -12.35
N GLN A 209 -15.12 -5.05 -11.35
CA GLN A 209 -15.67 -6.03 -10.43
C GLN A 209 -16.84 -5.40 -9.65
N ALA A 210 -18.06 -5.88 -9.90
CA ALA A 210 -19.29 -5.19 -9.53
C ALA A 210 -19.40 -4.87 -8.04
N ASN A 211 -19.05 -5.81 -7.15
CA ASN A 211 -19.13 -5.61 -5.72
C ASN A 211 -18.07 -4.64 -5.17
N LEU A 212 -16.95 -4.43 -5.89
CA LEU A 212 -15.92 -3.44 -5.55
C LEU A 212 -16.30 -2.04 -6.04
N ALA A 213 -16.96 -1.93 -7.18
CA ALA A 213 -17.39 -0.65 -7.73
C ALA A 213 -18.67 -0.13 -7.05
N ALA A 214 -19.59 -1.03 -6.68
CA ALA A 214 -20.92 -0.68 -6.16
C ALA A 214 -20.92 0.35 -5.01
N PRO A 215 -20.01 0.31 -4.01
CA PRO A 215 -19.98 1.29 -2.93
C PRO A 215 -19.69 2.73 -3.38
N PHE A 216 -19.08 2.90 -4.56
CA PHE A 216 -18.67 4.20 -5.11
C PHE A 216 -19.68 4.75 -6.14
N LEU A 217 -20.71 3.97 -6.49
CA LEU A 217 -21.74 4.38 -7.42
C LEU A 217 -22.91 5.06 -6.69
N ASN A 218 -23.29 6.23 -7.15
CA ASN A 218 -24.51 6.89 -6.70
C ASN A 218 -25.76 6.17 -7.21
N GLY A 219 -26.90 6.47 -6.61
CA GLY A 219 -28.18 5.85 -6.99
C GLY A 219 -28.62 6.09 -8.45
N ASP A 220 -28.04 7.06 -9.14
CA ASP A 220 -28.22 7.33 -10.59
C ASP A 220 -27.15 6.65 -11.47
N GLY A 221 -26.21 5.93 -10.86
CA GLY A 221 -25.10 5.27 -11.53
C GLY A 221 -23.88 6.14 -11.80
N SER A 222 -23.89 7.41 -11.39
CA SER A 222 -22.70 8.28 -11.47
C SER A 222 -21.67 7.91 -10.41
N ALA A 223 -20.38 8.23 -10.65
CA ALA A 223 -19.30 8.04 -9.69
C ALA A 223 -18.29 9.17 -9.81
N CYS A 224 -17.97 9.84 -8.73
CA CYS A 224 -16.93 10.87 -8.70
C CYS A 224 -15.59 10.35 -8.11
N VAL A 225 -15.59 9.18 -7.52
CA VAL A 225 -14.40 8.47 -7.02
C VAL A 225 -14.52 6.99 -7.39
N LEU A 226 -13.45 6.39 -7.86
CA LEU A 226 -13.36 4.95 -8.11
C LEU A 226 -11.99 4.43 -7.69
N PRO A 227 -11.90 3.25 -7.07
CA PRO A 227 -10.62 2.60 -6.83
C PRO A 227 -10.10 1.98 -8.13
N ALA A 228 -8.83 2.19 -8.47
CA ALA A 228 -8.20 1.48 -9.58
C ALA A 228 -7.54 0.17 -9.12
N ARG A 229 -7.30 0.04 -7.81
CA ARG A 229 -6.75 -1.14 -7.16
C ARG A 229 -7.50 -1.42 -5.86
N PHE A 230 -7.32 -2.62 -5.33
CA PHE A 230 -7.80 -3.00 -4.01
C PHE A 230 -6.91 -4.07 -3.38
N SER A 231 -7.01 -4.18 -2.07
CA SER A 231 -6.44 -5.26 -1.29
C SER A 231 -7.45 -5.80 -0.30
N ILE A 232 -7.15 -6.95 0.27
CA ILE A 232 -8.07 -7.63 1.18
C ILE A 232 -7.37 -7.89 2.51
N PRO A 233 -7.86 -7.35 3.63
CA PRO A 233 -7.38 -7.76 4.94
C PRO A 233 -7.81 -9.20 5.22
N VAL A 234 -6.84 -10.08 5.45
CA VAL A 234 -7.06 -11.51 5.58
C VAL A 234 -6.42 -12.09 6.84
N ILE A 235 -6.90 -13.27 7.22
CA ILE A 235 -6.23 -14.19 8.14
C ILE A 235 -6.02 -15.54 7.44
N CYS A 236 -4.96 -16.25 7.78
CA CYS A 236 -4.75 -17.62 7.33
C CYS A 236 -4.49 -18.55 8.51
N GLY A 237 -4.87 -19.82 8.33
CA GLY A 237 -4.73 -20.83 9.36
C GLY A 237 -5.40 -22.15 8.97
N SER A 238 -5.52 -23.07 9.92
CA SER A 238 -6.31 -24.28 9.71
C SER A 238 -7.79 -23.94 9.57
N PRO A 239 -8.59 -24.71 8.80
CA PRO A 239 -10.03 -24.48 8.69
C PRO A 239 -10.75 -24.48 10.05
N GLU A 240 -10.23 -25.24 11.04
CA GLU A 240 -10.77 -25.27 12.40
C GLU A 240 -10.53 -23.95 13.13
N ASP A 241 -9.31 -23.42 13.09
CA ASP A 241 -8.96 -22.15 13.72
C ASP A 241 -9.73 -20.98 13.06
N LEU A 242 -9.78 -20.96 11.72
CA LEU A 242 -10.54 -19.94 10.98
C LEU A 242 -12.04 -19.99 11.29
N ALA A 243 -12.61 -21.17 11.46
CA ALA A 243 -14.02 -21.33 11.86
C ALA A 243 -14.28 -20.86 13.30
N ALA A 244 -13.27 -20.91 14.17
CA ALA A 244 -13.34 -20.42 15.55
C ALA A 244 -13.02 -18.92 15.70
N ALA A 245 -12.64 -18.23 14.63
CA ALA A 245 -12.18 -16.83 14.62
C ALA A 245 -13.06 -15.94 13.70
N GLN A 246 -14.40 -16.01 13.86
CA GLN A 246 -15.30 -15.34 12.94
C GLN A 246 -15.58 -13.87 13.29
N THR A 247 -15.41 -13.50 14.54
CA THR A 247 -15.55 -12.12 15.06
C THR A 247 -14.32 -11.74 15.86
N LEU A 248 -14.15 -10.45 16.18
CA LEU A 248 -13.06 -10.00 17.06
C LEU A 248 -13.10 -10.70 18.43
N ASP A 249 -14.30 -10.91 18.99
CA ASP A 249 -14.47 -11.57 20.27
C ASP A 249 -14.12 -13.07 20.20
N ASP A 250 -14.59 -13.76 19.16
CA ASP A 250 -14.22 -15.17 18.91
C ASP A 250 -12.70 -15.34 18.74
N LEU A 251 -12.09 -14.46 17.95
CA LEU A 251 -10.63 -14.47 17.76
C LEU A 251 -9.91 -14.21 19.09
N ALA A 252 -10.35 -13.22 19.87
CA ALA A 252 -9.76 -12.96 21.19
C ALA A 252 -9.83 -14.20 22.08
N GLN A 253 -11.01 -14.85 22.18
CA GLN A 253 -11.20 -16.06 22.97
C GLN A 253 -10.30 -17.21 22.50
N LEU A 254 -10.17 -17.41 21.18
CA LEU A 254 -9.27 -18.39 20.61
C LEU A 254 -7.82 -18.10 21.01
N LEU A 255 -7.35 -16.86 20.80
CA LEU A 255 -5.96 -16.46 21.13
C LEU A 255 -5.65 -16.62 22.61
N LEU A 256 -6.59 -16.29 23.50
CA LEU A 256 -6.43 -16.46 24.95
C LEU A 256 -6.42 -17.94 25.39
N SER A 257 -6.93 -18.85 24.58
CA SER A 257 -6.92 -20.30 24.85
C SER A 257 -5.62 -20.98 24.40
N LEU A 258 -4.80 -20.31 23.59
CA LEU A 258 -3.54 -20.81 23.05
C LEU A 258 -2.36 -20.23 23.85
N PRO A 259 -1.15 -20.81 23.73
CA PRO A 259 0.04 -20.20 24.32
C PRO A 259 0.21 -18.74 23.85
N ALA A 260 0.58 -17.86 24.77
CA ALA A 260 0.98 -16.51 24.39
C ALA A 260 2.33 -16.57 23.65
N ARG A 261 2.55 -15.64 22.74
CA ARG A 261 3.86 -15.49 22.12
C ARG A 261 4.93 -15.33 23.22
N PRO A 262 6.04 -16.10 23.16
CA PRO A 262 7.12 -15.93 24.12
C PRO A 262 7.65 -14.48 24.09
N ALA A 263 7.97 -13.94 25.26
CA ALA A 263 8.64 -12.65 25.34
C ALA A 263 9.98 -12.74 24.58
N TRP A 264 10.24 -11.78 23.71
CA TRP A 264 11.51 -11.72 22.99
C TRP A 264 12.67 -11.57 23.96
N ASP A 265 13.68 -12.43 23.86
CA ASP A 265 14.93 -12.33 24.57
C ASP A 265 16.03 -11.89 23.59
N ALA A 266 16.57 -10.69 23.77
CA ALA A 266 17.67 -10.14 22.95
C ALA A 266 18.93 -11.03 22.92
N SER A 267 19.06 -11.99 23.84
CA SER A 267 20.14 -12.97 23.84
C SER A 267 19.86 -14.18 22.93
N ASP A 268 18.64 -14.33 22.45
CA ASP A 268 18.22 -15.46 21.65
C ASP A 268 18.42 -15.16 20.17
N SER A 269 19.60 -15.51 19.65
CA SER A 269 19.92 -15.42 18.22
C SER A 269 19.20 -16.45 17.35
N GLY A 270 18.23 -17.17 17.93
CA GLY A 270 17.52 -18.29 17.33
C GLY A 270 16.10 -17.95 16.87
N TYR A 271 15.94 -16.97 16.01
CA TYR A 271 14.67 -16.57 15.40
C TYR A 271 13.87 -17.69 14.71
N TYR A 272 14.47 -18.84 14.50
CA TYR A 272 13.93 -19.92 13.67
C TYR A 272 13.90 -21.28 14.38
N GLN A 273 13.92 -21.30 15.72
CA GLN A 273 13.69 -22.58 16.41
C GLN A 273 12.19 -22.84 16.48
N PRO A 274 11.68 -23.93 15.88
CA PRO A 274 10.29 -24.33 16.03
C PRO A 274 9.95 -24.45 17.53
N LEU A 275 8.85 -23.84 17.93
CA LEU A 275 8.33 -23.98 19.27
C LEU A 275 7.68 -25.35 19.44
N ASP A 276 7.79 -25.96 20.63
CA ASP A 276 7.11 -27.21 20.96
C ASP A 276 5.57 -27.05 20.86
N GLU A 277 5.07 -25.87 21.23
CA GLU A 277 3.66 -25.49 21.10
C GLU A 277 3.58 -24.12 20.41
N PRO A 278 2.97 -24.04 19.20
CA PRO A 278 2.81 -22.78 18.49
C PRO A 278 1.81 -21.86 19.23
N TYR A 279 2.11 -20.57 19.24
CA TYR A 279 1.20 -19.54 19.75
C TYR A 279 0.10 -19.20 18.71
N GLY A 280 -0.89 -18.41 19.12
CA GLY A 280 -2.04 -18.11 18.27
C GLY A 280 -1.67 -17.28 17.03
N MET A 281 -1.27 -16.02 17.25
CA MET A 281 -0.83 -15.07 16.23
C MET A 281 0.38 -14.27 16.69
N GLY A 282 1.17 -13.76 15.75
CA GLY A 282 2.45 -13.10 16.01
C GLY A 282 2.37 -11.61 16.38
N PHE A 283 1.31 -11.14 17.02
CA PHE A 283 1.25 -9.73 17.44
C PHE A 283 2.38 -9.36 18.40
N VAL A 284 3.02 -8.20 18.19
CA VAL A 284 4.14 -7.70 18.99
C VAL A 284 3.94 -6.29 19.52
N SER A 285 2.96 -5.54 19.02
CA SER A 285 2.69 -4.18 19.47
C SER A 285 1.19 -3.90 19.56
N VAL A 286 0.85 -2.87 20.36
CA VAL A 286 -0.52 -2.36 20.49
C VAL A 286 -0.99 -1.77 19.16
N GLU A 287 -0.10 -1.12 18.45
CA GLU A 287 -0.33 -0.55 17.13
C GLU A 287 -0.80 -1.63 16.13
N GLN A 288 -0.07 -2.76 16.05
CA GLN A 288 -0.47 -3.88 15.18
C GLN A 288 -1.85 -4.46 15.54
N LEU A 289 -2.18 -4.58 16.84
CA LEU A 289 -3.51 -5.02 17.26
C LEU A 289 -4.60 -4.03 16.88
N LEU A 290 -4.30 -2.74 17.00
CA LEU A 290 -5.22 -1.68 16.63
C LEU A 290 -5.43 -1.66 15.13
N ASP A 291 -4.38 -1.67 14.32
CA ASP A 291 -4.44 -1.72 12.85
C ASP A 291 -5.22 -2.95 12.39
N PHE A 292 -4.90 -4.13 12.95
CA PHE A 292 -5.61 -5.35 12.67
C PHE A 292 -7.12 -5.20 12.87
N ALA A 293 -7.55 -4.61 13.97
CA ALA A 293 -8.97 -4.43 14.27
C ALA A 293 -9.62 -3.36 13.37
N LEU A 294 -8.91 -2.25 13.10
CA LEU A 294 -9.44 -1.13 12.34
C LEU A 294 -9.62 -1.44 10.85
N GLU A 295 -8.73 -2.20 10.23
CA GLU A 295 -8.82 -2.57 8.81
C GLU A 295 -10.07 -3.40 8.45
N ALA A 296 -10.79 -3.90 9.46
CA ALA A 296 -12.06 -4.57 9.28
C ALA A 296 -13.19 -3.99 10.18
N SER A 297 -12.99 -2.78 10.73
CA SER A 297 -13.98 -2.21 11.68
C SER A 297 -14.14 -0.70 11.58
N ALA A 298 -13.21 0.02 10.97
CA ALA A 298 -13.16 1.48 11.00
C ALA A 298 -14.49 2.17 10.62
N PRO A 299 -15.18 1.79 9.54
CA PRO A 299 -16.46 2.39 9.19
C PRO A 299 -17.54 2.23 10.28
N ALA A 300 -17.50 1.12 11.03
CA ALA A 300 -18.49 0.87 12.09
C ALA A 300 -18.37 1.84 13.28
N LEU A 301 -17.20 2.50 13.45
CA LEU A 301 -16.99 3.44 14.57
C LEU A 301 -17.77 4.74 14.40
N VAL A 302 -18.09 5.12 13.15
CA VAL A 302 -18.73 6.40 12.79
C VAL A 302 -20.04 6.22 12.02
N GLU A 303 -20.56 5.01 11.91
CA GLU A 303 -21.83 4.76 11.24
C GLU A 303 -22.98 5.50 11.95
N SER A 304 -23.60 6.44 11.24
CA SER A 304 -24.68 7.29 11.78
C SER A 304 -24.28 8.17 12.99
N GLY A 305 -23.01 8.53 13.10
CA GLY A 305 -22.41 9.24 14.23
C GLY A 305 -21.49 8.32 15.04
N VAL A 306 -21.02 8.79 16.20
CA VAL A 306 -20.13 7.96 17.05
C VAL A 306 -20.84 6.72 17.54
N ASN A 307 -20.30 5.55 17.19
CA ASN A 307 -20.80 4.25 17.61
C ASN A 307 -20.03 3.75 18.86
N SER A 308 -20.59 4.05 20.02
CA SER A 308 -20.00 3.70 21.33
C SER A 308 -19.73 2.20 21.47
N SER A 309 -20.62 1.33 20.99
CA SER A 309 -20.42 -0.13 21.07
C SER A 309 -19.22 -0.58 20.24
N ALA A 310 -19.10 -0.08 19.01
CA ALA A 310 -18.00 -0.42 18.11
C ALA A 310 -16.64 0.04 18.68
N VAL A 311 -16.56 1.25 19.23
CA VAL A 311 -15.36 1.75 19.92
C VAL A 311 -14.99 0.83 21.10
N GLY A 312 -16.00 0.46 21.91
CA GLY A 312 -15.80 -0.44 23.05
C GLY A 312 -15.34 -1.85 22.64
N ASP A 313 -15.84 -2.37 21.52
CA ASP A 313 -15.48 -3.71 21.02
C ASP A 313 -14.04 -3.75 20.50
N VAL A 314 -13.61 -2.74 19.73
CA VAL A 314 -12.22 -2.61 19.28
C VAL A 314 -11.25 -2.47 20.47
N LEU A 315 -11.53 -1.56 21.41
CA LEU A 315 -10.67 -1.36 22.58
C LEU A 315 -10.62 -2.60 23.47
N ARG A 316 -11.72 -3.33 23.60
CA ARG A 316 -11.78 -4.59 24.38
C ARG A 316 -10.92 -5.68 23.75
N PHE A 317 -10.99 -5.85 22.42
CA PHE A 317 -10.13 -6.78 21.68
C PHE A 317 -8.65 -6.47 21.93
N VAL A 318 -8.25 -5.21 21.71
CA VAL A 318 -6.87 -4.76 21.91
C VAL A 318 -6.41 -4.97 23.37
N GLN A 319 -7.25 -4.64 24.35
CA GLN A 319 -6.96 -4.85 25.77
C GLN A 319 -6.76 -6.33 26.12
N GLN A 320 -7.70 -7.19 25.69
CA GLN A 320 -7.66 -8.62 26.05
C GLN A 320 -6.42 -9.29 25.48
N VAL A 321 -6.19 -9.13 24.16
CA VAL A 321 -5.05 -9.78 23.48
C VAL A 321 -3.73 -9.14 23.90
N GLY A 322 -3.66 -7.80 23.94
CA GLY A 322 -2.44 -7.07 24.29
C GLY A 322 -1.98 -7.34 25.71
N SER A 323 -2.91 -7.39 26.68
CA SER A 323 -2.58 -7.76 28.07
C SER A 323 -2.15 -9.22 28.18
N TYR A 324 -2.80 -10.14 27.47
CA TYR A 324 -2.44 -11.56 27.48
C TYR A 324 -1.05 -11.81 26.90
N TYR A 325 -0.67 -11.09 25.84
CA TYR A 325 0.65 -11.17 25.22
C TYR A 325 1.72 -10.34 25.94
N GLY A 326 1.32 -9.50 26.92
CA GLY A 326 2.23 -8.69 27.71
C GLY A 326 2.89 -7.58 26.91
N MET A 327 2.15 -6.92 26.03
CA MET A 327 2.66 -5.88 25.12
C MET A 327 3.15 -4.62 25.82
N ASP A 328 2.71 -4.36 27.07
CA ASP A 328 3.26 -3.33 27.94
C ASP A 328 4.78 -3.47 28.16
N ARG A 329 5.28 -4.69 28.19
CA ARG A 329 6.71 -4.97 28.37
C ARG A 329 7.53 -4.58 27.14
N TYR A 330 6.98 -4.72 25.96
CA TYR A 330 7.65 -4.36 24.71
C TYR A 330 7.88 -2.86 24.59
N GLN A 331 6.87 -2.06 24.87
CA GLN A 331 6.97 -0.60 24.93
C GLN A 331 8.00 -0.16 26.00
N GLY A 332 8.04 -0.85 27.13
CA GLY A 332 9.06 -0.63 28.17
C GLY A 332 10.49 -0.90 27.69
N LEU A 333 10.71 -1.90 26.86
CA LEU A 333 12.03 -2.22 26.30
C LEU A 333 12.49 -1.17 25.28
N ILE A 334 11.59 -0.69 24.42
CA ILE A 334 11.86 0.38 23.45
C ILE A 334 12.13 1.70 24.19
N SER A 335 11.29 2.07 25.15
CA SER A 335 11.40 3.32 25.92
C SER A 335 12.67 3.38 26.77
N ASN A 336 13.16 2.24 27.24
CA ASN A 336 14.38 2.15 28.03
C ASN A 336 15.65 1.95 27.19
N GLY A 337 15.56 1.99 25.85
CA GLY A 337 16.70 1.89 24.95
C GLY A 337 17.40 0.50 24.97
N VAL A 338 16.72 -0.53 25.47
CA VAL A 338 17.22 -1.92 25.45
C VAL A 338 17.09 -2.50 24.05
N VAL A 339 16.09 -2.03 23.30
CA VAL A 339 15.90 -2.33 21.87
C VAL A 339 15.85 -0.98 21.15
N SER A 340 16.64 -0.79 20.10
CA SER A 340 16.51 0.42 19.30
C SER A 340 15.18 0.39 18.54
N SER A 341 14.59 1.56 18.30
CA SER A 341 13.36 1.64 17.49
C SER A 341 13.55 1.10 16.06
N SER A 342 14.78 1.15 15.54
CA SER A 342 15.17 0.54 14.26
C SER A 342 15.28 -0.99 14.37
N ASP A 343 15.83 -1.51 15.46
CA ASP A 343 15.95 -2.95 15.69
C ASP A 343 14.58 -3.56 16.04
N ALA A 344 13.73 -2.80 16.73
CA ALA A 344 12.34 -3.20 16.98
C ALA A 344 11.54 -3.20 15.68
N SER A 345 11.72 -2.21 14.80
CA SER A 345 11.04 -2.18 13.49
C SER A 345 11.58 -3.25 12.53
N GLU A 346 12.89 -3.54 12.53
CA GLU A 346 13.46 -4.62 11.73
C GLU A 346 13.11 -6.01 12.30
N SER A 347 13.09 -6.18 13.61
CA SER A 347 12.67 -7.45 14.23
C SER A 347 11.15 -7.62 14.18
N VAL A 348 10.41 -6.53 14.24
CA VAL A 348 8.99 -6.43 13.98
C VAL A 348 8.72 -6.81 12.52
N ALA A 349 9.47 -6.33 11.53
CA ALA A 349 9.31 -6.68 10.12
C ALA A 349 9.53 -8.16 9.77
N TYR A 350 10.23 -8.93 10.60
CA TYR A 350 10.55 -10.34 10.32
C TYR A 350 9.77 -11.36 11.16
N GLY A 351 8.86 -10.94 12.02
CA GLY A 351 8.21 -11.87 12.94
C GLY A 351 6.78 -11.56 13.35
N ASP A 352 6.06 -10.78 12.61
CA ASP A 352 4.97 -9.94 13.08
C ASP A 352 3.57 -10.42 12.83
N GLY A 353 3.28 -11.64 13.00
CA GLY A 353 1.97 -12.16 12.68
C GLY A 353 1.81 -12.38 11.18
N SER A 354 2.82 -11.99 10.41
CA SER A 354 2.94 -12.21 9.00
C SER A 354 3.02 -13.71 8.69
N TYR A 355 2.83 -14.01 7.46
CA TYR A 355 2.97 -15.35 6.87
C TYR A 355 4.27 -16.07 7.29
N GLU A 356 5.36 -15.35 7.59
CA GLU A 356 6.64 -15.96 7.99
C GLU A 356 6.56 -16.69 9.34
N CYS A 357 5.90 -16.11 10.35
CA CYS A 357 5.69 -16.81 11.64
C CYS A 357 4.82 -18.06 11.48
N PHE A 358 3.89 -18.00 10.57
CA PHE A 358 3.02 -19.12 10.22
C PHE A 358 3.78 -20.19 9.43
N SER A 359 4.54 -19.83 8.40
CA SER A 359 5.34 -20.76 7.59
C SER A 359 6.42 -21.48 8.40
N THR A 360 6.98 -20.83 9.42
CA THR A 360 7.92 -21.45 10.38
C THR A 360 7.22 -22.31 11.44
N ARG A 361 5.88 -22.34 11.45
CA ARG A 361 5.03 -23.08 12.41
C ARG A 361 5.19 -22.63 13.87
N ASN A 362 5.65 -21.43 14.08
CA ASN A 362 5.69 -20.81 15.40
C ASN A 362 4.33 -20.20 15.76
N ALA A 363 3.56 -19.77 14.77
CA ALA A 363 2.18 -19.33 14.93
C ALA A 363 1.19 -20.29 14.25
N ARG A 364 -0.01 -20.45 14.82
CA ARG A 364 -1.11 -21.26 14.26
C ARG A 364 -1.86 -20.51 13.15
N MET A 365 -1.91 -19.20 13.23
CA MET A 365 -2.55 -18.31 12.29
C MET A 365 -1.63 -17.13 11.98
N ALA A 366 -1.81 -16.56 10.80
CA ALA A 366 -1.23 -15.26 10.46
C ALA A 366 -2.32 -14.30 9.99
N TRP A 367 -1.99 -13.02 9.96
CA TRP A 367 -2.79 -11.96 9.36
C TRP A 367 -1.91 -11.21 8.36
N ASP A 368 -2.55 -10.70 7.31
CA ASP A 368 -1.85 -9.97 6.27
C ASP A 368 -2.83 -9.10 5.48
N GLU A 369 -2.30 -8.29 4.60
CA GLU A 369 -3.02 -7.61 3.53
C GLU A 369 -2.76 -8.33 2.21
N MET A 370 -3.77 -8.98 1.65
CA MET A 370 -3.65 -9.72 0.40
C MET A 370 -3.60 -8.75 -0.79
N LEU A 371 -2.41 -8.53 -1.31
CA LEU A 371 -2.14 -7.69 -2.50
C LEU A 371 -2.14 -8.50 -3.80
N SER A 372 -2.18 -9.82 -3.72
CA SER A 372 -2.11 -10.72 -4.87
C SER A 372 -2.78 -12.06 -4.57
N PRO A 373 -3.44 -12.69 -5.57
CA PRO A 373 -3.95 -14.04 -5.44
C PRO A 373 -2.88 -15.10 -5.13
N ALA A 374 -1.61 -14.80 -5.44
CA ALA A 374 -0.47 -15.67 -5.12
C ALA A 374 -0.34 -15.98 -3.61
N TYR A 375 -0.79 -15.05 -2.75
CA TYR A 375 -0.83 -15.27 -1.31
C TYR A 375 -1.64 -16.51 -0.93
N VAL A 376 -2.84 -16.65 -1.50
CA VAL A 376 -3.70 -17.82 -1.23
C VAL A 376 -3.05 -19.10 -1.76
N GLN A 377 -2.46 -19.05 -2.95
CA GLN A 377 -1.73 -20.21 -3.49
C GLN A 377 -0.57 -20.63 -2.57
N ALA A 378 0.19 -19.68 -2.05
CA ALA A 378 1.27 -19.96 -1.11
C ALA A 378 0.77 -20.65 0.16
N VAL A 379 -0.31 -20.15 0.76
CA VAL A 379 -0.94 -20.75 1.95
C VAL A 379 -1.42 -22.19 1.68
N HIS A 380 -2.00 -22.44 0.51
CA HIS A 380 -2.50 -23.78 0.13
C HIS A 380 -1.38 -24.78 -0.19
N THR A 381 -0.17 -24.31 -0.56
CA THR A 381 0.99 -25.20 -0.84
C THR A 381 1.73 -25.62 0.41
N GLU A 382 1.49 -24.97 1.56
CA GLU A 382 2.07 -25.39 2.83
C GLU A 382 1.56 -26.79 3.23
N GLU A 383 2.41 -27.56 3.93
CA GLU A 383 2.04 -28.90 4.39
C GLU A 383 0.88 -28.83 5.40
N GLY A 384 -0.27 -29.32 4.98
CA GLY A 384 -1.49 -29.33 5.77
C GLY A 384 -2.64 -28.66 5.01
N SER A 385 -3.84 -28.78 5.54
CA SER A 385 -5.02 -28.14 4.98
C SER A 385 -5.17 -26.75 5.56
N PHE A 386 -4.38 -25.79 5.09
CA PHE A 386 -4.52 -24.39 5.45
C PHE A 386 -5.41 -23.65 4.44
N SER A 387 -6.00 -22.55 4.86
CA SER A 387 -6.88 -21.72 4.05
C SER A 387 -6.74 -20.25 4.45
N VAL A 388 -7.35 -19.39 3.64
CA VAL A 388 -7.39 -17.93 3.88
C VAL A 388 -8.84 -17.52 4.08
N ALA A 389 -9.10 -16.68 5.06
CA ALA A 389 -10.41 -16.09 5.32
C ALA A 389 -10.30 -14.56 5.41
N LEU A 390 -11.42 -13.87 5.25
CA LEU A 390 -11.48 -12.44 5.55
C LEU A 390 -11.13 -12.21 7.02
N ARG A 391 -10.46 -11.11 7.29
CA ARG A 391 -10.12 -10.70 8.65
C ARG A 391 -11.39 -10.45 9.45
N PRO A 392 -11.51 -11.01 10.66
CA PRO A 392 -12.65 -10.72 11.53
C PRO A 392 -12.65 -9.25 11.97
N GLY A 393 -13.83 -8.64 11.94
CA GLY A 393 -14.02 -7.25 12.33
C GLY A 393 -15.49 -6.98 12.64
N LEU A 394 -15.84 -5.69 12.71
CA LEU A 394 -17.19 -5.23 13.00
C LEU A 394 -18.03 -4.99 11.73
N ILE A 395 -17.40 -5.05 10.56
CA ILE A 395 -18.07 -4.93 9.26
C ILE A 395 -17.92 -6.21 8.45
N GLU A 396 -18.90 -6.47 7.58
CA GLU A 396 -18.85 -7.62 6.69
C GLU A 396 -18.14 -7.29 5.38
N GLY A 397 -17.29 -8.21 4.92
CA GLY A 397 -16.71 -8.13 3.59
C GLY A 397 -15.81 -6.91 3.40
N ALA A 398 -14.97 -6.61 4.40
CA ALA A 398 -14.02 -5.51 4.37
C ALA A 398 -13.03 -5.65 3.21
N PHE A 399 -12.78 -4.58 2.48
CA PHE A 399 -11.67 -4.46 1.54
C PHE A 399 -11.08 -3.05 1.62
N LEU A 400 -9.81 -2.94 1.28
CA LEU A 400 -9.10 -1.67 1.26
C LEU A 400 -9.07 -1.17 -0.19
N PRO A 401 -9.82 -0.12 -0.53
CA PRO A 401 -9.69 0.51 -1.83
C PRO A 401 -8.30 1.15 -1.93
N ARG A 402 -7.66 1.00 -3.09
CA ARG A 402 -6.31 1.49 -3.36
C ARG A 402 -6.32 2.25 -4.69
N THR A 403 -5.43 3.20 -4.81
CA THR A 403 -5.40 4.10 -5.96
C THR A 403 -6.80 4.68 -6.24
N LEU A 404 -7.40 5.23 -5.18
CA LEU A 404 -8.66 5.95 -5.28
C LEU A 404 -8.47 7.21 -6.11
N VAL A 405 -9.16 7.33 -7.24
CA VAL A 405 -8.98 8.45 -8.16
C VAL A 405 -10.21 9.31 -8.27
N GLY A 406 -10.00 10.62 -8.31
CA GLY A 406 -11.00 11.64 -8.63
C GLY A 406 -10.43 12.69 -9.56
N ILE A 407 -11.30 13.31 -10.37
CA ILE A 407 -10.95 14.48 -11.20
C ILE A 407 -11.49 15.72 -10.51
N SER A 408 -10.66 16.74 -10.32
CA SER A 408 -11.10 18.01 -9.74
C SER A 408 -12.09 18.73 -10.64
N VAL A 409 -13.22 19.19 -10.10
CA VAL A 409 -14.17 20.04 -10.84
C VAL A 409 -13.56 21.38 -11.28
N SER A 410 -12.50 21.83 -10.61
CA SER A 410 -11.76 23.04 -10.96
C SER A 410 -10.70 22.82 -12.04
N SER A 411 -10.50 21.59 -12.50
CA SER A 411 -9.58 21.31 -13.60
C SER A 411 -9.94 22.13 -14.84
N THR A 412 -8.95 22.79 -15.39
CA THR A 412 -9.08 23.50 -16.70
C THR A 412 -8.87 22.57 -17.89
N ARG A 413 -8.63 21.26 -17.62
CA ARG A 413 -8.30 20.22 -18.60
C ARG A 413 -9.07 18.92 -18.35
N PRO A 414 -10.40 18.99 -18.26
CA PRO A 414 -11.21 17.82 -17.89
C PRO A 414 -11.07 16.66 -18.89
N GLU A 415 -10.88 16.95 -20.18
CA GLU A 415 -10.73 15.90 -21.21
C GLU A 415 -9.38 15.17 -21.08
N GLU A 416 -8.29 15.91 -20.82
CA GLU A 416 -6.97 15.32 -20.59
C GLU A 416 -6.93 14.54 -19.28
N ALA A 417 -7.54 15.05 -18.23
CA ALA A 417 -7.70 14.36 -16.95
C ALA A 417 -8.52 13.06 -17.14
N GLY A 418 -9.62 13.14 -17.89
CA GLY A 418 -10.42 11.98 -18.24
C GLY A 418 -9.66 10.94 -19.06
N ALA A 419 -8.86 11.37 -20.05
CA ALA A 419 -8.01 10.48 -20.83
C ALA A 419 -6.95 9.77 -19.96
N PHE A 420 -6.36 10.47 -18.99
CA PHE A 420 -5.46 9.88 -18.03
C PHE A 420 -6.16 8.83 -17.15
N VAL A 421 -7.33 9.17 -16.62
CA VAL A 421 -8.13 8.23 -15.82
C VAL A 421 -8.55 7.01 -16.64
N SER A 422 -8.92 7.19 -17.91
CA SER A 422 -9.24 6.07 -18.82
C SER A 422 -8.05 5.10 -18.98
N ILE A 423 -6.83 5.62 -19.05
CA ILE A 423 -5.61 4.79 -19.09
C ILE A 423 -5.39 4.06 -17.77
N LEU A 424 -5.63 4.72 -16.64
CA LEU A 424 -5.48 4.13 -15.32
C LEU A 424 -6.37 2.88 -15.15
N PHE A 425 -7.58 2.90 -15.73
CA PHE A 425 -8.50 1.75 -15.75
C PHE A 425 -8.36 0.85 -16.98
N GLY A 426 -7.43 1.17 -17.89
CA GLY A 426 -7.20 0.41 -19.12
C GLY A 426 -6.46 -0.91 -18.88
N ASP A 427 -6.63 -1.87 -19.81
CA ASP A 427 -6.09 -3.22 -19.73
C ASP A 427 -4.57 -3.26 -19.47
N GLU A 428 -3.80 -2.33 -20.06
CA GLU A 428 -2.34 -2.31 -19.91
C GLU A 428 -1.91 -2.02 -18.47
N VAL A 429 -2.58 -1.09 -17.78
CA VAL A 429 -2.33 -0.80 -16.36
C VAL A 429 -2.91 -1.90 -15.50
N GLN A 430 -4.16 -2.28 -15.74
CA GLN A 430 -4.89 -3.23 -14.90
C GLN A 430 -4.30 -4.65 -14.95
N SER A 431 -3.71 -5.09 -16.07
CA SER A 431 -3.09 -6.42 -16.19
C SER A 431 -1.68 -6.51 -15.59
N THR A 432 -1.09 -5.39 -15.21
CA THR A 432 0.25 -5.34 -14.61
C THR A 432 0.16 -5.51 -13.10
N TRP A 433 1.01 -6.35 -12.53
CA TRP A 433 1.13 -6.45 -11.08
C TRP A 433 1.75 -5.15 -10.52
N GLN A 434 1.18 -4.65 -9.44
CA GLN A 434 1.66 -3.47 -8.72
C GLN A 434 1.63 -3.75 -7.21
N GLN A 435 2.49 -3.08 -6.46
CA GLN A 435 2.47 -3.15 -4.99
C GLN A 435 1.23 -2.47 -4.40
N ASP A 436 0.56 -1.61 -5.16
CA ASP A 436 -0.67 -0.93 -4.74
C ASP A 436 -1.89 -1.87 -4.66
N GLY A 437 -1.76 -3.14 -5.04
CA GLY A 437 -2.82 -4.14 -4.90
C GLY A 437 -3.32 -4.76 -6.21
N MET A 438 -4.43 -5.49 -6.09
CA MET A 438 -5.09 -6.22 -7.17
C MET A 438 -5.88 -5.28 -8.09
N PRO A 439 -6.02 -5.62 -9.39
CA PRO A 439 -6.82 -4.82 -10.33
C PRO A 439 -8.31 -4.90 -10.01
N VAL A 440 -9.04 -3.79 -10.20
CA VAL A 440 -10.50 -3.77 -10.07
C VAL A 440 -11.22 -4.14 -11.36
N GLN A 441 -10.57 -4.10 -12.52
CA GLN A 441 -11.16 -4.55 -13.77
C GLN A 441 -11.38 -6.05 -13.72
N ALA A 442 -12.63 -6.49 -13.91
CA ALA A 442 -13.04 -7.88 -13.72
C ALA A 442 -12.23 -8.87 -14.57
N ALA A 443 -11.98 -8.56 -15.84
CA ALA A 443 -11.21 -9.43 -16.73
C ALA A 443 -9.74 -9.56 -16.28
N SER A 444 -9.11 -8.44 -15.91
CA SER A 444 -7.72 -8.42 -15.42
C SER A 444 -7.58 -9.13 -14.09
N LEU A 445 -8.57 -8.98 -13.20
CA LEU A 445 -8.63 -9.68 -11.92
C LEU A 445 -8.72 -11.21 -12.14
N GLN A 446 -9.65 -11.67 -12.98
CA GLN A 446 -9.77 -13.09 -13.29
C GLN A 446 -8.50 -13.65 -13.95
N ASN A 447 -7.86 -12.91 -14.85
CA ASN A 447 -6.58 -13.30 -15.45
C ASN A 447 -5.47 -13.39 -14.38
N SER A 448 -5.45 -12.47 -13.41
CA SER A 448 -4.50 -12.50 -12.29
C SER A 448 -4.73 -13.74 -11.41
N ILE A 449 -5.99 -14.06 -11.09
CA ILE A 449 -6.35 -15.23 -10.30
C ILE A 449 -5.88 -16.52 -10.98
N HIS A 450 -6.24 -16.71 -12.27
CA HIS A 450 -5.85 -17.93 -13.01
C HIS A 450 -4.35 -18.06 -13.25
N ARG A 451 -3.62 -16.95 -13.30
CA ARG A 451 -2.17 -16.95 -13.44
C ARG A 451 -1.47 -17.38 -12.15
N ASN A 452 -2.00 -16.96 -11.02
CA ASN A 452 -1.36 -17.09 -9.72
C ASN A 452 -1.87 -18.28 -8.89
N CYS A 453 -3.06 -18.80 -9.18
CA CYS A 453 -3.63 -19.97 -8.51
C CYS A 453 -3.64 -21.16 -9.46
N THR A 454 -2.85 -22.19 -9.14
CA THR A 454 -2.66 -23.38 -9.99
C THR A 454 -3.45 -24.59 -9.51
N ASP A 455 -3.92 -24.58 -8.26
CA ASP A 455 -4.79 -25.62 -7.74
C ASP A 455 -6.25 -25.13 -7.54
N ASP A 456 -7.19 -26.06 -7.69
CA ASP A 456 -8.63 -25.78 -7.65
C ASP A 456 -9.07 -25.28 -6.26
N SER A 457 -8.39 -25.66 -5.18
CA SER A 457 -8.73 -25.25 -3.83
C SER A 457 -8.34 -23.80 -3.57
N ALA A 458 -7.13 -23.38 -3.98
CA ALA A 458 -6.69 -21.99 -3.92
C ALA A 458 -7.55 -21.11 -4.80
N LEU A 459 -7.85 -21.55 -6.03
CA LEU A 459 -8.72 -20.84 -6.96
C LEU A 459 -10.12 -20.59 -6.33
N SER A 460 -10.71 -21.63 -5.75
CA SER A 460 -12.02 -21.54 -5.12
C SER A 460 -11.99 -20.63 -3.89
N ASN A 461 -10.91 -20.65 -3.12
CA ASN A 461 -10.74 -19.81 -1.93
C ASN A 461 -10.63 -18.33 -2.31
N VAL A 462 -9.78 -17.98 -3.31
CA VAL A 462 -9.68 -16.59 -3.80
C VAL A 462 -11.02 -16.09 -4.30
N GLN A 463 -11.73 -16.89 -5.09
CA GLN A 463 -13.04 -16.48 -5.61
C GLN A 463 -14.04 -16.23 -4.48
N ALA A 464 -14.07 -17.10 -3.47
CA ALA A 464 -14.93 -16.93 -2.31
C ALA A 464 -14.60 -15.65 -1.51
N LEU A 465 -13.31 -15.32 -1.34
CA LEU A 465 -12.89 -14.08 -0.71
C LEU A 465 -13.39 -12.86 -1.49
N ILE A 466 -13.16 -12.83 -2.81
CA ILE A 466 -13.58 -11.70 -3.67
C ILE A 466 -15.10 -11.55 -3.69
N ASP A 467 -15.84 -12.64 -3.81
CA ASP A 467 -17.31 -12.61 -3.85
C ASP A 467 -17.92 -12.13 -2.52
N ALA A 468 -17.21 -12.28 -1.42
CA ALA A 468 -17.66 -11.84 -0.09
C ALA A 468 -17.42 -10.35 0.19
N LEU A 469 -16.62 -9.64 -0.63
CA LEU A 469 -16.30 -8.22 -0.43
C LEU A 469 -17.53 -7.33 -0.62
N LYS A 470 -17.71 -6.35 0.27
CA LYS A 470 -18.90 -5.48 0.26
C LYS A 470 -18.58 -4.05 0.68
N THR A 471 -17.72 -3.87 1.69
CA THR A 471 -17.56 -2.61 2.40
C THR A 471 -16.14 -2.08 2.23
N PRO A 472 -15.95 -0.95 1.57
CA PRO A 472 -14.65 -0.30 1.53
C PRO A 472 -14.27 0.20 2.92
N VAL A 473 -13.00 0.05 3.28
CA VAL A 473 -12.43 0.60 4.50
C VAL A 473 -11.39 1.63 4.11
N THR A 474 -11.61 2.85 4.51
CA THR A 474 -10.63 3.92 4.40
C THR A 474 -9.94 4.13 5.75
N ARG A 475 -8.76 4.72 5.70
CA ARG A 475 -7.99 4.99 6.91
C ARG A 475 -8.73 5.99 7.79
N ILE A 476 -8.70 5.77 9.09
CA ILE A 476 -9.18 6.73 10.09
C ILE A 476 -8.27 7.96 10.10
N ASP A 477 -8.85 9.13 10.33
CA ASP A 477 -8.11 10.38 10.56
C ASP A 477 -6.99 10.18 11.60
N SER A 478 -5.82 10.78 11.34
CA SER A 478 -4.63 10.59 12.17
C SER A 478 -4.84 11.00 13.61
N THR A 479 -5.57 12.09 13.86
CA THR A 479 -5.85 12.57 15.22
C THR A 479 -6.72 11.59 16.01
N VAL A 480 -7.70 10.98 15.33
CA VAL A 480 -8.56 9.93 15.91
C VAL A 480 -7.76 8.67 16.15
N TYR A 481 -6.90 8.27 15.19
CA TYR A 481 -6.02 7.12 15.31
C TYR A 481 -5.06 7.27 16.48
N ASP A 482 -4.39 8.41 16.61
CA ASP A 482 -3.46 8.69 17.71
C ASP A 482 -4.18 8.64 19.06
N THR A 483 -5.41 9.16 19.13
CA THR A 483 -6.24 9.07 20.35
C THR A 483 -6.62 7.61 20.67
N LEU A 484 -6.96 6.81 19.65
CA LEU A 484 -7.22 5.38 19.84
C LEU A 484 -5.98 4.65 20.37
N LEU A 485 -4.82 4.90 19.75
CA LEU A 485 -3.55 4.27 20.13
C LEU A 485 -3.11 4.67 21.54
N GLU A 486 -3.23 5.96 21.91
CA GLU A 486 -2.92 6.45 23.25
C GLU A 486 -3.80 5.75 24.31
N ASN A 487 -5.12 5.71 24.08
CA ASN A 487 -6.05 5.07 25.00
C ASN A 487 -5.85 3.55 25.07
N ALA A 488 -5.53 2.89 23.96
CA ALA A 488 -5.22 1.47 23.91
C ALA A 488 -3.96 1.13 24.70
N ASN A 489 -2.90 1.93 24.55
CA ASN A 489 -1.67 1.79 25.35
C ASN A 489 -1.94 1.97 26.84
N ALA A 490 -2.68 3.01 27.23
CA ALA A 490 -3.04 3.27 28.63
C ALA A 490 -3.89 2.15 29.25
N LEU A 491 -4.78 1.53 28.45
CA LEU A 491 -5.57 0.36 28.85
C LEU A 491 -4.69 -0.85 29.17
N ILE A 492 -3.73 -1.17 28.29
CA ILE A 492 -2.84 -2.33 28.45
C ILE A 492 -1.89 -2.10 29.63
N ALA A 493 -1.42 -0.86 29.81
CA ALA A 493 -0.60 -0.48 30.98
C ALA A 493 -1.39 -0.46 32.31
N GLY A 494 -2.72 -0.57 32.26
CA GLY A 494 -3.58 -0.50 33.46
C GLY A 494 -3.70 0.91 34.06
N GLU A 495 -3.38 1.93 33.27
CA GLU A 495 -3.43 3.35 33.68
C GLU A 495 -4.85 3.94 33.56
N THR A 496 -5.71 3.33 32.76
CA THR A 496 -7.09 3.72 32.55
C THR A 496 -8.02 2.51 32.55
N THR A 497 -9.32 2.74 32.69
CA THR A 497 -10.36 1.70 32.52
C THR A 497 -10.90 1.70 31.08
N LEU A 498 -11.51 0.58 30.67
CA LEU A 498 -12.14 0.48 29.35
C LEU A 498 -13.18 1.60 29.14
N GLU A 499 -14.00 1.90 30.15
CA GLU A 499 -15.02 2.95 30.09
C GLU A 499 -14.41 4.35 29.90
N GLN A 500 -13.29 4.63 30.57
CA GLN A 500 -12.59 5.91 30.46
C GLN A 500 -11.91 6.05 29.08
N ALA A 501 -11.22 5.01 28.63
CA ALA A 501 -10.60 4.96 27.30
C ALA A 501 -11.64 5.15 26.19
N GLN A 502 -12.76 4.42 26.27
CA GLN A 502 -13.88 4.52 25.35
C GLN A 502 -14.41 5.95 25.30
N THR A 503 -14.67 6.59 26.46
CA THR A 503 -15.13 7.99 26.52
C THR A 503 -14.12 8.95 25.88
N GLY A 504 -12.81 8.73 26.06
CA GLY A 504 -11.76 9.54 25.44
C GLY A 504 -11.84 9.49 23.91
N VAL A 505 -11.95 8.30 23.36
CA VAL A 505 -12.06 8.06 21.90
C VAL A 505 -13.39 8.62 21.34
N GLU A 506 -14.50 8.42 22.04
CA GLU A 506 -15.80 8.95 21.63
C GLU A 506 -15.79 10.48 21.53
N ASN A 507 -15.13 11.16 22.46
CA ASN A 507 -14.99 12.62 22.41
C ASN A 507 -14.15 13.06 21.20
N ALA A 508 -13.07 12.37 20.87
CA ALA A 508 -12.25 12.68 19.71
C ALA A 508 -13.01 12.46 18.40
N LEU A 509 -13.71 11.33 18.27
CA LEU A 509 -14.59 11.03 17.12
C LEU A 509 -15.71 12.08 16.97
N ALA A 510 -16.36 12.49 18.09
CA ALA A 510 -17.41 13.49 18.03
C ALA A 510 -16.87 14.86 17.58
N LEU A 511 -15.66 15.23 17.99
CA LEU A 511 -14.99 16.46 17.54
C LEU A 511 -14.67 16.37 16.04
N TYR A 512 -14.06 15.27 15.60
CA TYR A 512 -13.75 15.01 14.19
C TYR A 512 -15.00 15.13 13.31
N LEU A 513 -16.08 14.44 13.66
CA LEU A 513 -17.35 14.52 12.92
C LEU A 513 -17.97 15.92 12.91
N ALA A 514 -17.75 16.71 13.97
CA ALA A 514 -18.24 18.11 14.02
C ALA A 514 -17.42 19.04 13.12
N GLU A 515 -16.15 18.75 12.87
CA GLU A 515 -15.27 19.52 11.99
C GLU A 515 -15.52 19.21 10.51
N GLN A 516 -16.04 18.02 10.19
CA GLN A 516 -16.39 17.62 8.82
C GLN A 516 -17.70 18.25 8.32
N ASN A 517 -18.65 18.62 9.22
CA ASN A 517 -19.92 19.29 8.92
C ASN A 517 -19.78 20.82 8.83
#